data_bab76638992a0ac610886666907bddec
#
_entry.id   bab76638992a0ac610886666907bddec
#
_cell.length_a   1.000
_cell.length_b   1.000
_cell.length_c   1.000
_cell.angle_alpha   90.00
_cell.angle_beta   90.00
_cell.angle_gamma   90.00
#
_symmetry.space_group_name_H-M   'P 1'
#
loop_
_entity.id
_entity.type
_entity.pdbx_description
1 polymer ?
#
loop_
_entity_poly.entity_id
_entity_poly.type
_entity_poly.pdbx_seq_one_letter_code
_entity_poly.pdbx_strand_id
1 'polypeptide(L)'
;LRDLGAIDPQEVGRVLGNSVAKKFDLDVMANMAGCTEQENAESGGDLTVKELMKAIGTIRGNGETGKLYGLVNAAVYAELMNNIGSNAFAGGNFQDTAMASGFLGTVAGVDLFTTSYLNDTNVGLSSHNVQAAVFSQDAFRIAMQKNVDVEIARRAEAVGSDVVASLHAGIGGIDAGNRGVLIINES
;
A
#
# COMPACT_ATOMS: atom_id res chain seq x y z
N LEU A 1 -19.19 -42.47 4.54
CA LEU A 1 -18.61 -41.21 4.05
C LEU A 1 -19.40 -40.06 4.63
N ARG A 2 -19.40 -39.98 5.94
CA ARG A 2 -20.02 -38.93 6.71
C ARG A 2 -18.92 -38.02 7.19
N ASP A 3 -19.10 -36.74 6.95
CA ASP A 3 -18.38 -35.64 7.63
C ASP A 3 -16.88 -35.55 7.35
N LEU A 4 -16.51 -35.36 6.13
CA LEU A 4 -15.42 -34.44 5.83
C LEU A 4 -15.95 -33.05 6.18
N GLY A 5 -15.47 -32.54 7.29
CA GLY A 5 -15.87 -31.39 8.05
C GLY A 5 -16.74 -30.38 7.28
N ALA A 6 -17.87 -30.03 7.83
CA ALA A 6 -18.71 -28.99 7.29
C ALA A 6 -17.86 -27.73 7.11
N ILE A 7 -17.52 -27.42 5.87
CA ILE A 7 -16.87 -26.17 5.53
C ILE A 7 -17.85 -25.08 5.93
N ASP A 8 -17.50 -24.29 6.92
CA ASP A 8 -18.32 -23.19 7.37
C ASP A 8 -18.46 -22.18 6.21
N PRO A 9 -19.67 -21.92 5.71
CA PRO A 9 -19.88 -20.96 4.63
C PRO A 9 -19.37 -19.56 4.98
N GLN A 10 -19.35 -19.19 6.26
CA GLN A 10 -18.82 -17.92 6.73
C GLN A 10 -17.31 -17.86 6.55
N GLU A 11 -16.59 -18.95 6.83
CA GLU A 11 -15.15 -19.03 6.62
C GLU A 11 -14.78 -18.94 5.15
N VAL A 12 -15.52 -19.62 4.27
CA VAL A 12 -15.33 -19.50 2.81
C VAL A 12 -15.56 -18.07 2.34
N GLY A 13 -16.62 -17.41 2.79
CA GLY A 13 -16.90 -16.02 2.48
C GLY A 13 -15.78 -15.08 2.94
N ARG A 14 -15.24 -15.30 4.14
CA ARG A 14 -14.12 -14.52 4.69
C ARG A 14 -12.85 -14.69 3.86
N VAL A 15 -12.50 -15.91 3.50
CA VAL A 15 -11.31 -16.20 2.68
C VAL A 15 -11.43 -15.58 1.29
N LEU A 16 -12.59 -15.70 0.65
CA LEU A 16 -12.84 -15.09 -0.65
C LEU A 16 -12.79 -13.57 -0.58
N GLY A 17 -13.43 -12.95 0.41
CA GLY A 17 -13.40 -11.52 0.63
C GLY A 17 -11.96 -11.00 0.81
N ASN A 18 -11.17 -11.68 1.65
CA ASN A 18 -9.77 -11.33 1.85
C ASN A 18 -8.93 -11.49 0.57
N SER A 19 -9.21 -12.50 -0.25
CA SER A 19 -8.49 -12.72 -1.51
C SER A 19 -8.78 -11.61 -2.52
N VAL A 20 -10.03 -11.19 -2.63
CA VAL A 20 -10.45 -10.07 -3.51
C VAL A 20 -9.83 -8.76 -3.02
N ALA A 21 -9.88 -8.48 -1.71
CA ALA A 21 -9.28 -7.29 -1.12
C ALA A 21 -7.76 -7.26 -1.37
N LYS A 22 -7.07 -8.38 -1.13
CA LYS A 22 -5.64 -8.50 -1.41
C LYS A 22 -5.31 -8.23 -2.88
N LYS A 23 -6.07 -8.79 -3.81
CA LYS A 23 -5.85 -8.54 -5.25
C LYS A 23 -6.05 -7.07 -5.59
N PHE A 24 -7.07 -6.44 -5.03
CA PHE A 24 -7.32 -5.02 -5.22
C PHE A 24 -6.17 -4.15 -4.69
N ASP A 25 -5.65 -4.44 -3.50
CA ASP A 25 -4.50 -3.74 -2.94
C ASP A 25 -3.25 -3.89 -3.83
N LEU A 26 -3.00 -5.09 -4.36
CA LEU A 26 -1.89 -5.33 -5.29
C LEU A 26 -2.04 -4.53 -6.59
N ASP A 27 -3.26 -4.42 -7.13
CA ASP A 27 -3.51 -3.62 -8.33
C ASP A 27 -3.33 -2.11 -8.05
N VAL A 28 -3.63 -1.64 -6.84
CA VAL A 28 -3.29 -0.27 -6.41
C VAL A 28 -1.77 -0.08 -6.37
N MET A 29 -1.02 -1.03 -5.78
CA MET A 29 0.45 -0.94 -5.73
C MET A 29 1.08 -0.94 -7.13
N ALA A 30 0.58 -1.76 -8.05
CA ALA A 30 1.07 -1.78 -9.43
C ALA A 30 0.92 -0.42 -10.14
N ASN A 31 -0.13 0.35 -9.83
CA ASN A 31 -0.31 1.69 -10.39
C ASN A 31 0.68 2.72 -9.84
N MET A 32 1.36 2.43 -8.72
CA MET A 32 2.40 3.32 -8.17
C MET A 32 3.66 3.37 -9.04
N ALA A 33 3.86 2.42 -9.95
CA ALA A 33 4.93 2.49 -10.96
C ALA A 33 4.88 3.77 -11.82
N GLY A 34 3.73 4.45 -11.88
CA GLY A 34 3.62 5.74 -12.57
C GLY A 34 4.14 6.95 -11.79
N CYS A 35 4.55 6.78 -10.54
CA CYS A 35 5.16 7.86 -9.75
C CYS A 35 6.59 8.16 -10.20
N THR A 36 7.07 9.36 -9.87
CA THR A 36 8.48 9.71 -10.08
C THR A 36 9.38 8.93 -9.11
N GLU A 37 10.38 8.27 -9.63
CA GLU A 37 11.37 7.56 -8.84
C GLU A 37 12.39 8.53 -8.23
N GLN A 38 12.67 8.37 -6.94
CA GLN A 38 13.70 9.10 -6.21
C GLN A 38 14.63 8.10 -5.54
N GLU A 39 15.86 8.11 -5.95
CA GLU A 39 16.90 7.29 -5.32
C GLU A 39 17.22 7.79 -3.91
N ASN A 40 17.33 6.85 -2.98
CA ASN A 40 17.81 7.12 -1.64
C ASN A 40 19.33 7.37 -1.69
N ALA A 41 19.74 8.56 -1.28
CA ALA A 41 21.13 8.99 -1.35
C ALA A 41 22.00 8.44 -0.20
N GLU A 42 21.43 7.79 0.80
CA GLU A 42 22.18 7.22 1.91
C GLU A 42 22.81 5.88 1.52
N SER A 43 24.12 5.81 1.68
CA SER A 43 24.88 4.57 1.50
C SER A 43 24.49 3.55 2.57
N GLY A 44 23.93 2.43 2.16
CA GLY A 44 23.34 1.43 3.07
C GLY A 44 21.83 1.35 2.99
N GLY A 45 21.21 2.36 2.41
CA GLY A 45 19.82 2.31 1.99
C GLY A 45 18.77 2.52 3.06
N ASP A 46 19.13 2.98 4.26
CA ASP A 46 18.17 3.26 5.33
C ASP A 46 17.21 4.39 4.93
N LEU A 47 15.91 4.17 5.12
CA LEU A 47 14.91 5.20 4.89
C LEU A 47 15.00 6.28 5.99
N THR A 48 15.27 7.50 5.59
CA THR A 48 15.40 8.64 6.50
C THR A 48 14.30 9.67 6.33
N VAL A 49 14.07 10.47 7.37
CA VAL A 49 13.15 11.63 7.30
C VAL A 49 13.58 12.62 6.21
N LYS A 50 14.89 12.75 5.96
CA LYS A 50 15.45 13.60 4.92
C LYS A 50 14.96 13.21 3.53
N GLU A 51 14.93 11.91 3.22
CA GLU A 51 14.45 11.42 1.93
C GLU A 51 12.93 11.63 1.78
N LEU A 52 12.16 11.46 2.86
CA LEU A 52 10.74 11.82 2.87
C LEU A 52 10.52 13.32 2.59
N MET A 53 11.31 14.19 3.25
CA MET A 53 11.23 15.64 3.03
C MET A 53 11.62 16.04 1.60
N LYS A 54 12.58 15.36 1.00
CA LYS A 54 12.96 15.57 -0.41
C LYS A 54 11.83 15.18 -1.35
N ALA A 55 11.18 14.04 -1.12
CA ALA A 55 10.00 13.62 -1.88
C ALA A 55 8.85 14.63 -1.77
N ILE A 56 8.56 15.11 -0.55
CA ILE A 56 7.57 16.17 -0.32
C ILE A 56 7.95 17.44 -1.09
N GLY A 57 9.22 17.83 -1.05
CA GLY A 57 9.73 19.00 -1.77
C GLY A 57 9.54 18.89 -3.28
N THR A 58 9.76 17.71 -3.85
CA THR A 58 9.54 17.43 -5.27
C THR A 58 8.06 17.60 -5.65
N ILE A 59 7.14 17.00 -4.89
CA ILE A 59 5.69 17.11 -5.14
C ILE A 59 5.21 18.57 -5.01
N ARG A 60 5.67 19.27 -3.96
CA ARG A 60 5.33 20.69 -3.74
C ARG A 60 5.93 21.58 -4.82
N GLY A 61 7.14 21.26 -5.30
CA GLY A 61 7.78 21.95 -6.42
C GLY A 61 7.01 21.83 -7.73
N ASN A 62 6.29 20.74 -7.93
CA ASN A 62 5.38 20.54 -9.06
C ASN A 62 4.04 21.28 -8.91
N GLY A 63 3.88 22.08 -7.86
CA GLY A 63 2.68 22.92 -7.64
C GLY A 63 1.55 22.25 -6.87
N GLU A 64 1.74 21.05 -6.34
CA GLU A 64 0.73 20.38 -5.52
C GLU A 64 0.64 21.02 -4.13
N THR A 65 -0.55 21.50 -3.76
CA THR A 65 -0.82 22.15 -2.46
C THR A 65 -1.73 21.31 -1.55
N GLY A 66 -2.29 20.22 -2.07
CA GLY A 66 -3.21 19.34 -1.38
C GLY A 66 -2.58 18.55 -0.24
N LYS A 67 -3.41 17.75 0.42
CA LYS A 67 -2.95 16.83 1.47
C LYS A 67 -2.12 15.71 0.86
N LEU A 68 -1.00 15.40 1.51
CA LEU A 68 -0.11 14.32 1.09
C LEU A 68 -0.27 13.12 2.03
N TYR A 69 -0.13 11.95 1.46
CA TYR A 69 -0.11 10.66 2.14
C TYR A 69 1.17 9.93 1.81
N GLY A 70 1.66 9.15 2.77
CA GLY A 70 2.83 8.34 2.58
C GLY A 70 2.57 6.88 2.96
N LEU A 71 3.06 5.97 2.13
CA LEU A 71 3.13 4.55 2.42
C LEU A 71 4.59 4.17 2.65
N VAL A 72 4.84 3.43 3.72
CA VAL A 72 6.17 2.92 4.06
C VAL A 72 6.13 1.41 4.01
N ASN A 73 7.14 0.80 3.36
CA ASN A 73 7.29 -0.64 3.37
C ASN A 73 7.53 -1.13 4.81
N ALA A 74 6.79 -2.15 5.22
CA ALA A 74 6.87 -2.70 6.57
C ALA A 74 8.28 -3.22 6.93
N ALA A 75 9.09 -3.62 5.94
CA ALA A 75 10.45 -4.08 6.17
C ALA A 75 11.40 -2.95 6.60
N VAL A 76 11.21 -1.73 6.08
CA VAL A 76 12.05 -0.56 6.41
C VAL A 76 11.44 0.35 7.47
N TYR A 77 10.30 -0.02 8.01
CA TYR A 77 9.61 0.73 9.06
C TYR A 77 10.49 0.97 10.29
N ALA A 78 11.19 -0.06 10.76
CA ALA A 78 12.04 0.03 11.94
C ALA A 78 13.21 1.01 11.75
N GLU A 79 13.75 1.09 10.54
CA GLU A 79 14.81 2.03 10.16
C GLU A 79 14.33 3.47 10.26
N LEU A 80 13.16 3.75 9.67
CA LEU A 80 12.54 5.06 9.74
C LEU A 80 12.25 5.48 11.19
N MET A 81 11.71 4.58 12.00
CA MET A 81 11.41 4.87 13.42
C MET A 81 12.67 5.10 14.25
N ASN A 82 13.75 4.36 13.98
CA ASN A 82 15.04 4.58 14.61
C ASN A 82 15.64 5.96 14.23
N ASN A 83 15.52 6.33 12.96
CA ASN A 83 15.96 7.65 12.47
C ASN A 83 15.16 8.79 13.10
N ILE A 84 13.84 8.65 13.23
CA ILE A 84 12.98 9.63 13.92
C ILE A 84 13.36 9.73 15.40
N GLY A 85 13.59 8.61 16.07
CA GLY A 85 13.95 8.57 17.48
C GLY A 85 15.32 9.23 17.78
N SER A 86 16.29 9.05 16.89
CA SER A 86 17.64 9.61 17.05
C SER A 86 17.69 11.14 16.80
N ASN A 87 16.77 11.69 16.02
CA ASN A 87 16.74 13.09 15.61
C ASN A 87 15.75 13.97 16.39
N ALA A 88 15.40 13.61 17.62
CA ALA A 88 14.65 14.43 18.58
C ALA A 88 13.23 14.89 18.13
N PHE A 89 12.60 14.22 17.18
CA PHE A 89 11.17 14.35 16.93
C PHE A 89 10.34 13.50 17.93
N ALA A 90 10.82 13.38 19.16
CA ALA A 90 10.21 12.59 20.21
C ALA A 90 8.94 13.27 20.77
N GLY A 91 7.88 13.25 19.99
CA GLY A 91 6.53 13.42 20.49
C GLY A 91 5.96 12.04 20.88
N GLY A 92 5.96 11.71 22.14
CA GLY A 92 5.86 10.38 22.74
C GLY A 92 4.54 9.61 22.60
N ASN A 93 3.67 9.85 21.60
CA ASN A 93 2.39 9.15 21.46
C ASN A 93 2.24 8.36 20.14
N PHE A 94 3.32 8.23 19.36
CA PHE A 94 3.22 7.61 18.03
C PHE A 94 3.18 6.07 18.07
N GLN A 95 3.77 5.44 19.06
CA GLN A 95 3.94 3.98 19.09
C GLN A 95 2.62 3.22 19.26
N ASP A 96 1.74 3.67 20.15
CA ASP A 96 0.51 2.94 20.48
C ASP A 96 -0.52 3.00 19.35
N THR A 97 -0.62 4.13 18.65
CA THR A 97 -1.56 4.31 17.54
C THR A 97 -1.10 3.60 16.27
N ALA A 98 0.20 3.56 16.02
CA ALA A 98 0.80 2.89 14.87
C ALA A 98 0.60 1.37 14.92
N MET A 99 0.73 0.77 16.09
CA MET A 99 0.56 -0.69 16.26
C MET A 99 -0.89 -1.15 16.05
N ALA A 100 -1.88 -0.28 16.29
CA ALA A 100 -3.29 -0.63 16.20
C ALA A 100 -3.90 -0.45 14.80
N SER A 101 -3.41 0.51 14.00
CA SER A 101 -4.07 0.93 12.76
C SER A 101 -3.16 0.99 11.52
N GLY A 102 -1.88 0.67 11.65
CA GLY A 102 -0.90 0.87 10.57
C GLY A 102 -0.62 2.34 10.25
N PHE A 103 -1.23 3.27 10.98
CA PHE A 103 -0.95 4.70 10.89
C PHE A 103 0.28 5.04 11.72
N LEU A 104 1.34 5.51 11.06
CA LEU A 104 2.61 5.84 11.69
C LEU A 104 2.65 7.24 12.32
N GLY A 105 1.62 8.03 12.10
CA GLY A 105 1.59 9.43 12.51
C GLY A 105 1.81 10.39 11.34
N THR A 106 1.97 11.66 11.66
CA THR A 106 2.19 12.73 10.69
C THR A 106 3.63 13.22 10.76
N VAL A 107 4.39 13.05 9.68
CA VAL A 107 5.76 13.55 9.57
C VAL A 107 5.80 14.62 8.49
N ALA A 108 6.27 15.82 8.83
CA ALA A 108 6.34 16.96 7.92
C ALA A 108 5.02 17.30 7.20
N GLY A 109 3.87 17.04 7.84
CA GLY A 109 2.54 17.30 7.28
C GLY A 109 2.02 16.19 6.34
N VAL A 110 2.69 15.06 6.28
CA VAL A 110 2.29 13.85 5.54
C VAL A 110 1.81 12.78 6.51
N ASP A 111 0.62 12.24 6.29
CA ASP A 111 0.11 11.11 7.05
C ASP A 111 0.76 9.84 6.52
N LEU A 112 1.53 9.16 7.38
CA LEU A 112 2.26 7.95 7.04
C LEU A 112 1.50 6.69 7.46
N PHE A 113 1.48 5.71 6.57
CA PHE A 113 0.92 4.38 6.80
C PHE A 113 1.96 3.32 6.46
N THR A 114 1.89 2.17 7.12
CA THR A 114 2.73 1.02 6.78
C THR A 114 1.95 -0.02 5.99
N THR A 115 2.62 -0.65 5.04
CA THR A 115 2.06 -1.77 4.27
C THR A 115 3.15 -2.77 3.89
N SER A 116 2.81 -4.05 3.89
CA SER A 116 3.68 -5.12 3.39
C SER A 116 3.59 -5.33 1.88
N TYR A 117 2.65 -4.66 1.22
CA TYR A 117 2.44 -4.83 -0.23
C TYR A 117 3.26 -3.86 -1.09
N LEU A 118 3.83 -2.81 -0.48
CA LEU A 118 4.72 -1.88 -1.18
C LEU A 118 6.12 -2.50 -1.28
N ASN A 119 6.40 -3.15 -2.39
CA ASN A 119 7.70 -3.73 -2.71
C ASN A 119 7.93 -3.71 -4.23
N ASP A 120 9.16 -3.96 -4.63
CA ASP A 120 9.63 -3.99 -6.02
C ASP A 120 8.76 -4.87 -6.93
N THR A 121 8.49 -6.10 -6.51
CA THR A 121 7.70 -7.07 -7.27
C THR A 121 6.27 -6.60 -7.52
N ASN A 122 5.60 -6.05 -6.51
CA ASN A 122 4.20 -5.61 -6.60
C ASN A 122 4.06 -4.29 -7.37
N VAL A 123 5.05 -3.41 -7.28
CA VAL A 123 5.11 -2.16 -8.05
C VAL A 123 5.61 -2.41 -9.48
N GLY A 124 6.36 -3.50 -9.72
CA GLY A 124 6.89 -3.85 -11.04
C GLY A 124 8.23 -3.21 -11.36
N LEU A 125 8.99 -2.82 -10.34
CA LEU A 125 10.35 -2.26 -10.44
C LEU A 125 11.37 -3.34 -10.08
N SER A 126 11.74 -4.18 -11.03
CA SER A 126 12.53 -5.40 -10.78
C SER A 126 14.03 -5.19 -10.46
N SER A 127 14.51 -3.95 -10.44
CA SER A 127 15.93 -3.64 -10.16
C SER A 127 16.13 -2.72 -8.96
N HIS A 128 15.07 -2.41 -8.22
CA HIS A 128 15.09 -1.42 -7.16
C HIS A 128 14.30 -1.92 -5.96
N ASN A 129 14.77 -1.64 -4.76
CA ASN A 129 14.02 -1.90 -3.54
C ASN A 129 13.14 -0.70 -3.20
N VAL A 130 11.81 -0.85 -3.30
CA VAL A 130 10.86 0.21 -2.99
C VAL A 130 10.70 0.32 -1.48
N GLN A 131 11.13 1.45 -0.91
CA GLN A 131 11.11 1.72 0.53
C GLN A 131 9.86 2.47 0.98
N ALA A 132 9.48 3.50 0.24
CA ALA A 132 8.31 4.31 0.56
C ALA A 132 7.70 4.94 -0.69
N ALA A 133 6.45 5.37 -0.58
CA ALA A 133 5.77 6.18 -1.58
C ALA A 133 5.13 7.39 -0.90
N VAL A 134 5.29 8.57 -1.47
CA VAL A 134 4.59 9.79 -1.05
C VAL A 134 3.75 10.28 -2.21
N PHE A 135 2.48 10.56 -1.99
CA PHE A 135 1.57 10.99 -3.05
C PHE A 135 0.46 11.89 -2.54
N SER A 136 -0.08 12.69 -3.44
CA SER A 136 -1.27 13.49 -3.21
C SER A 136 -2.54 12.66 -3.38
N GLN A 137 -3.61 13.06 -2.72
CA GLN A 137 -4.94 12.46 -2.88
C GLN A 137 -5.40 12.45 -4.35
N ASP A 138 -4.96 13.40 -5.15
CA ASP A 138 -5.35 13.55 -6.55
C ASP A 138 -4.43 12.84 -7.54
N ALA A 139 -3.38 12.15 -7.06
CA ALA A 139 -2.46 11.39 -7.91
C ALA A 139 -3.13 10.17 -8.55
N PHE A 140 -4.04 9.53 -7.84
CA PHE A 140 -4.72 8.29 -8.25
C PHE A 140 -6.23 8.43 -8.18
N ARG A 141 -6.92 7.68 -9.03
CA ARG A 141 -8.38 7.55 -8.99
C ARG A 141 -8.78 6.09 -9.04
N ILE A 142 -9.80 5.79 -8.25
CA ILE A 142 -10.44 4.47 -8.21
C ILE A 142 -11.87 4.65 -8.68
N ALA A 143 -12.25 3.92 -9.73
CA ALA A 143 -13.61 3.86 -10.23
C ALA A 143 -14.18 2.48 -9.93
N MET A 144 -15.19 2.38 -9.07
CA MET A 144 -15.87 1.14 -8.76
C MET A 144 -17.17 1.04 -9.55
N GLN A 145 -17.26 0.04 -10.41
CA GLN A 145 -18.48 -0.26 -11.18
C GLN A 145 -19.39 -1.21 -10.42
N LYS A 146 -18.82 -2.24 -9.79
CA LYS A 146 -19.56 -3.24 -9.03
C LYS A 146 -18.75 -3.56 -7.76
N ASN A 147 -19.43 -3.51 -6.62
CA ASN A 147 -18.85 -3.98 -5.36
C ASN A 147 -18.65 -5.50 -5.38
N VAL A 148 -17.99 -6.02 -4.35
CA VAL A 148 -17.82 -7.46 -4.19
C VAL A 148 -19.19 -8.15 -4.23
N ASP A 149 -19.34 -9.04 -5.20
CA ASP A 149 -20.51 -9.88 -5.38
C ASP A 149 -20.08 -11.34 -5.28
N VAL A 150 -20.87 -12.12 -4.57
CA VAL A 150 -20.60 -13.54 -4.35
C VAL A 150 -21.70 -14.36 -4.97
N GLU A 151 -21.35 -15.17 -5.96
CA GLU A 151 -22.25 -16.09 -6.64
C GLU A 151 -21.96 -17.52 -6.22
N ILE A 152 -23.02 -18.29 -5.95
CA ILE A 152 -22.92 -19.70 -5.62
C ILE A 152 -23.60 -20.49 -6.73
N ALA A 153 -22.82 -21.28 -7.46
CA ALA A 153 -23.31 -22.15 -8.51
C ALA A 153 -23.20 -23.62 -8.09
N ARG A 154 -24.30 -24.36 -8.19
CA ARG A 154 -24.31 -25.79 -7.91
C ARG A 154 -23.70 -26.56 -9.08
N ARG A 155 -22.66 -27.35 -8.82
CA ARG A 155 -22.10 -28.31 -9.75
C ARG A 155 -22.71 -29.70 -9.54
N ALA A 156 -23.60 -30.07 -10.43
CA ALA A 156 -24.26 -31.39 -10.34
C ALA A 156 -23.28 -32.55 -10.56
N GLU A 157 -22.27 -32.36 -11.42
CA GLU A 157 -21.27 -33.39 -11.75
C GLU A 157 -20.31 -33.70 -10.62
N ALA A 158 -20.01 -32.71 -9.75
CA ALA A 158 -19.08 -32.85 -8.64
C ALA A 158 -19.77 -33.01 -7.28
N VAL A 159 -21.11 -33.04 -7.25
CA VAL A 159 -21.92 -33.06 -6.01
C VAL A 159 -21.47 -31.96 -5.03
N GLY A 160 -21.15 -30.77 -5.55
CA GLY A 160 -20.62 -29.64 -4.81
C GLY A 160 -21.22 -28.31 -5.29
N SER A 161 -20.71 -27.24 -4.74
CA SER A 161 -21.02 -25.86 -5.15
C SER A 161 -19.73 -25.09 -5.42
N ASP A 162 -19.70 -24.34 -6.52
CA ASP A 162 -18.65 -23.35 -6.78
C ASP A 162 -19.08 -22.03 -6.15
N VAL A 163 -18.17 -21.39 -5.44
CA VAL A 163 -18.37 -20.05 -4.88
C VAL A 163 -17.40 -19.11 -5.56
N VAL A 164 -17.94 -18.11 -6.25
CA VAL A 164 -17.15 -17.13 -7.00
C VAL A 164 -17.39 -15.75 -6.42
N ALA A 165 -16.33 -15.06 -6.05
CA ALA A 165 -16.38 -13.66 -5.68
C ALA A 165 -15.82 -12.79 -6.80
N SER A 166 -16.56 -11.77 -7.21
CA SER A 166 -16.16 -10.83 -8.27
C SER A 166 -16.21 -9.38 -7.78
N LEU A 167 -15.24 -8.58 -8.24
CA LEU A 167 -15.19 -7.14 -8.03
C LEU A 167 -14.88 -6.48 -9.38
N HIS A 168 -15.62 -5.43 -9.73
CA HIS A 168 -15.34 -4.66 -10.93
C HIS A 168 -14.88 -3.25 -10.53
N ALA A 169 -13.59 -3.00 -10.61
CA ALA A 169 -12.99 -1.71 -10.34
C ALA A 169 -11.91 -1.38 -11.37
N GLY A 170 -11.79 -0.10 -11.68
CA GLY A 170 -10.68 0.46 -12.45
C GLY A 170 -9.81 1.31 -11.53
N ILE A 171 -8.50 1.16 -11.62
CA ILE A 171 -7.53 1.97 -10.87
C ILE A 171 -6.61 2.62 -11.89
N GLY A 172 -6.34 3.91 -11.74
CA GLY A 172 -5.45 4.62 -12.64
C GLY A 172 -4.76 5.79 -11.98
N GLY A 173 -3.49 6.01 -12.34
CA GLY A 173 -2.76 7.23 -12.05
C GLY A 173 -3.20 8.32 -13.02
N ILE A 174 -3.76 9.42 -12.52
CA ILE A 174 -4.17 10.55 -13.37
C ILE A 174 -2.98 11.47 -13.61
N ASP A 175 -2.21 11.73 -12.57
CA ASP A 175 -1.04 12.60 -12.60
C ASP A 175 0.03 12.09 -11.61
N ALA A 176 0.22 10.78 -11.60
CA ALA A 176 1.08 10.12 -10.62
C ALA A 176 2.53 10.61 -10.71
N GLY A 177 3.03 10.90 -11.92
CA GLY A 177 4.40 11.37 -12.13
C GLY A 177 4.70 12.75 -11.52
N ASN A 178 3.71 13.65 -11.45
CA ASN A 178 3.92 14.97 -10.85
C ASN A 178 3.50 15.02 -9.37
N ARG A 179 2.57 14.15 -8.97
CA ARG A 179 1.90 14.18 -7.66
C ARG A 179 2.25 13.00 -6.78
N GLY A 180 3.13 12.13 -7.24
CA GLY A 180 3.61 10.98 -6.50
C GLY A 180 5.11 10.77 -6.70
N VAL A 181 5.79 10.37 -5.64
CA VAL A 181 7.22 10.03 -5.63
C VAL A 181 7.39 8.68 -4.94
N LEU A 182 8.09 7.77 -5.59
CA LEU A 182 8.58 6.52 -5.02
C LEU A 182 10.01 6.72 -4.52
N ILE A 183 10.26 6.37 -3.28
CA ILE A 183 11.61 6.33 -2.72
C ILE A 183 12.12 4.91 -2.90
N ILE A 184 13.17 4.78 -3.69
CA ILE A 184 13.78 3.52 -4.06
C ILE A 184 15.23 3.47 -3.59
N ASN A 185 15.73 2.28 -3.38
CA ASN A 185 17.14 2.04 -3.13
C ASN A 185 17.68 1.13 -4.24
N GLU A 186 18.82 1.48 -4.81
CA GLU A 186 19.53 0.57 -5.70
C GLU A 186 20.05 -0.64 -4.90
N SER A 187 19.74 -1.83 -5.38
CA SER A 187 20.18 -3.10 -4.81
C SER A 187 21.60 -3.45 -5.22
#